data_5d5b3b49c8b8b51c89bc6190282e5feb
#
_entry.id   5d5b3b49c8b8b51c89bc6190282e5feb
#
_cell.length_a   1.000
_cell.length_b   1.000
_cell.length_c   1.000
_cell.angle_alpha   90.00
_cell.angle_beta   90.00
_cell.angle_gamma   90.00
#
_symmetry.space_group_name_H-M   'P 1'
#
loop_
_entity.id
_entity.type
_entity.pdbx_description
1 polymer ?
#
loop_
_entity_poly.entity_id
_entity_poly.type
_entity_poly.pdbx_seq_one_letter_code
_entity_poly.pdbx_strand_id
1 'polypeptide(L)'
;LDLTCGFGIDAYFLSQNFSEVTLLEQNKDLLEIVQHNWKTLGREVNFINENLEHFLEINENQFDLIYLDPARRDKDHRKKFLLSDLSPNILEIQDKLLSISKKTMIKLSPLIDLKYLQSAVKSINEIEIIAVKNEVKEIVLHLIPNTENKLKITTKNLSTEEPNFSFSPEEE
;
A
#
# COMPACT_ATOMS: atom_id res chain seq x y z
N LEU A 1 -0.67 3.87 -9.98
CA LEU A 1 -1.32 2.56 -10.07
C LEU A 1 -1.79 2.12 -8.68
N ASP A 2 -3.07 1.74 -8.53
CA ASP A 2 -3.57 1.00 -7.37
C ASP A 2 -3.79 -0.46 -7.80
N LEU A 3 -3.07 -1.39 -7.16
CA LEU A 3 -3.09 -2.83 -7.48
C LEU A 3 -4.19 -3.60 -6.72
N THR A 4 -4.85 -2.96 -5.77
CA THR A 4 -5.86 -3.58 -4.89
C THR A 4 -7.05 -2.63 -4.70
N CYS A 5 -7.57 -2.14 -5.81
CA CYS A 5 -8.51 -1.02 -5.86
C CYS A 5 -9.70 -1.16 -4.89
N GLY A 6 -10.30 -2.35 -4.76
CA GLY A 6 -11.48 -2.54 -3.93
C GLY A 6 -12.59 -1.57 -4.33
N PHE A 7 -13.10 -0.77 -3.38
CA PHE A 7 -14.06 0.30 -3.66
C PHE A 7 -13.44 1.61 -4.20
N GLY A 8 -12.12 1.67 -4.37
CA GLY A 8 -11.40 2.81 -4.92
C GLY A 8 -11.32 4.03 -4.00
N ILE A 9 -11.55 3.89 -2.70
CA ILE A 9 -11.59 5.01 -1.75
C ILE A 9 -10.20 5.60 -1.57
N ASP A 10 -9.20 4.79 -1.25
CA ASP A 10 -7.81 5.26 -1.07
C ASP A 10 -7.28 5.85 -2.37
N ALA A 11 -7.53 5.15 -3.50
CA ALA A 11 -7.17 5.63 -4.82
C ALA A 11 -7.78 7.00 -5.15
N TYR A 12 -9.02 7.27 -4.74
CA TYR A 12 -9.68 8.55 -5.00
C TYR A 12 -8.91 9.72 -4.36
N PHE A 13 -8.47 9.57 -3.12
CA PHE A 13 -7.69 10.61 -2.44
C PHE A 13 -6.26 10.71 -2.99
N LEU A 14 -5.60 9.59 -3.26
CA LEU A 14 -4.25 9.56 -3.83
C LEU A 14 -4.23 10.16 -5.25
N SER A 15 -5.25 9.89 -6.06
CA SER A 15 -5.35 10.32 -7.46
C SER A 15 -5.26 11.83 -7.66
N GLN A 16 -5.56 12.62 -6.64
CA GLN A 16 -5.53 14.09 -6.73
C GLN A 16 -4.13 14.65 -7.05
N ASN A 17 -3.09 13.85 -6.83
CA ASN A 17 -1.71 14.25 -7.03
C ASN A 17 -1.10 13.71 -8.34
N PHE A 18 -1.90 13.02 -9.19
CA PHE A 18 -1.40 12.37 -10.40
C PHE A 18 -2.26 12.72 -11.61
N SER A 19 -1.60 12.90 -12.76
CA SER A 19 -2.25 13.16 -14.05
C SER A 19 -2.88 11.91 -14.64
N GLU A 20 -2.26 10.77 -14.42
CA GLU A 20 -2.72 9.47 -14.92
C GLU A 20 -2.88 8.49 -13.75
N VAL A 21 -4.01 7.82 -13.70
CA VAL A 21 -4.35 6.88 -12.65
C VAL A 21 -4.87 5.58 -13.26
N THR A 22 -4.37 4.47 -12.76
CA THR A 22 -4.84 3.13 -13.16
C THR A 22 -5.27 2.36 -11.91
N LEU A 23 -6.44 1.75 -11.97
CA LEU A 23 -7.04 0.95 -10.91
C LEU A 23 -7.19 -0.49 -11.38
N LEU A 24 -6.57 -1.41 -10.63
CA LEU A 24 -6.67 -2.86 -10.89
C LEU A 24 -7.61 -3.49 -9.88
N GLU A 25 -8.57 -4.27 -10.36
CA GLU A 25 -9.49 -5.08 -9.54
C GLU A 25 -9.83 -6.38 -10.27
N GLN A 26 -9.62 -7.52 -9.60
CA GLN A 26 -9.92 -8.84 -10.17
C GLN A 26 -11.41 -9.17 -10.17
N ASN A 27 -12.17 -8.65 -9.20
CA ASN A 27 -13.60 -8.84 -9.11
C ASN A 27 -14.31 -7.89 -10.09
N LYS A 28 -14.85 -8.44 -11.17
CA LYS A 28 -15.53 -7.69 -12.22
C LYS A 28 -16.73 -6.89 -11.70
N ASP A 29 -17.55 -7.50 -10.86
CA ASP A 29 -18.77 -6.84 -10.36
C ASP A 29 -18.40 -5.63 -9.47
N LEU A 30 -17.35 -5.78 -8.66
CA LEU A 30 -16.82 -4.69 -7.85
C LEU A 30 -16.24 -3.58 -8.71
N LEU A 31 -15.48 -3.94 -9.75
CA LEU A 31 -14.91 -2.98 -10.68
C LEU A 31 -16.00 -2.15 -11.40
N GLU A 32 -17.11 -2.76 -11.81
CA GLU A 32 -18.25 -2.06 -12.42
C GLU A 32 -18.86 -1.01 -11.47
N ILE A 33 -18.98 -1.35 -10.17
CA ILE A 33 -19.43 -0.41 -9.14
C ILE A 33 -18.45 0.77 -9.01
N VAL A 34 -17.17 0.50 -8.96
CA VAL A 34 -16.12 1.52 -8.84
C VAL A 34 -16.12 2.45 -10.05
N GLN A 35 -16.21 1.89 -11.26
CA GLN A 35 -16.31 2.66 -12.49
C GLN A 35 -17.51 3.62 -12.48
N HIS A 36 -18.69 3.14 -12.03
CA HIS A 36 -19.87 3.98 -11.87
C HIS A 36 -19.64 5.12 -10.88
N ASN A 37 -19.06 4.81 -9.73
CA ASN A 37 -18.80 5.80 -8.67
C ASN A 37 -17.82 6.88 -9.14
N TRP A 38 -16.71 6.49 -9.76
CA TRP A 38 -15.69 7.42 -10.24
C TRP A 38 -16.23 8.32 -11.35
N LYS A 39 -17.04 7.78 -12.27
CA LYS A 39 -17.74 8.57 -13.30
C LYS A 39 -18.68 9.58 -12.66
N THR A 40 -19.43 9.19 -11.64
CA THR A 40 -20.34 10.08 -10.89
C THR A 40 -19.58 11.21 -10.19
N LEU A 41 -18.36 10.93 -9.70
CA LEU A 41 -17.46 11.91 -9.08
C LEU A 41 -16.72 12.79 -10.11
N GLY A 42 -16.98 12.59 -11.42
CA GLY A 42 -16.36 13.38 -12.49
C GLY A 42 -14.85 13.11 -12.67
N ARG A 43 -14.39 11.90 -12.34
CA ARG A 43 -12.99 11.47 -12.46
C ARG A 43 -12.85 10.44 -13.57
N GLU A 44 -11.90 10.68 -14.48
CA GLU A 44 -11.51 9.73 -15.52
C GLU A 44 -10.20 9.05 -15.13
N VAL A 45 -10.19 7.72 -15.15
CA VAL A 45 -9.04 6.87 -14.82
C VAL A 45 -9.08 5.60 -15.65
N ASN A 46 -7.96 4.91 -15.79
CA ASN A 46 -7.90 3.61 -16.43
C ASN A 46 -8.33 2.52 -15.43
N PHE A 47 -9.27 1.66 -15.87
CA PHE A 47 -9.70 0.51 -15.11
C PHE A 47 -9.24 -0.77 -15.78
N ILE A 48 -8.63 -1.67 -15.01
CA ILE A 48 -8.15 -2.97 -15.49
C ILE A 48 -8.82 -4.06 -14.65
N ASN A 49 -9.57 -4.95 -15.33
CA ASN A 49 -10.13 -6.14 -14.69
C ASN A 49 -9.18 -7.32 -14.92
N GLU A 50 -8.27 -7.52 -13.98
CA GLU A 50 -7.26 -8.57 -14.08
C GLU A 50 -6.81 -9.03 -12.69
N ASN A 51 -6.28 -10.25 -12.63
CA ASN A 51 -5.56 -10.74 -11.47
C ASN A 51 -4.21 -10.01 -11.32
N LEU A 52 -3.85 -9.65 -10.10
CA LEU A 52 -2.66 -8.85 -9.82
C LEU A 52 -1.38 -9.57 -10.26
N GLU A 53 -1.24 -10.85 -9.98
CA GLU A 53 -0.05 -11.63 -10.32
C GLU A 53 0.15 -11.66 -11.84
N HIS A 54 -0.92 -11.92 -12.60
CA HIS A 54 -0.87 -11.90 -14.06
C HIS A 54 -0.58 -10.50 -14.60
N PHE A 55 -1.22 -9.46 -14.06
CA PHE A 55 -0.90 -8.09 -14.43
C PHE A 55 0.58 -7.77 -14.24
N LEU A 56 1.17 -8.16 -13.11
CA LEU A 56 2.58 -7.93 -12.83
C LEU A 56 3.51 -8.71 -13.79
N GLU A 57 3.11 -9.90 -14.24
CA GLU A 57 3.88 -10.70 -15.21
C GLU A 57 3.97 -10.00 -16.57
N ILE A 58 2.84 -9.49 -17.07
CA ILE A 58 2.76 -8.92 -18.44
C ILE A 58 3.06 -7.42 -18.51
N ASN A 59 3.09 -6.73 -17.35
CA ASN A 59 3.28 -5.28 -17.33
C ASN A 59 4.71 -4.87 -17.67
N GLU A 60 4.85 -3.99 -18.65
CA GLU A 60 6.12 -3.37 -19.06
C GLU A 60 6.20 -1.87 -18.68
N ASN A 61 5.09 -1.28 -18.18
CA ASN A 61 5.05 0.13 -17.83
C ASN A 61 5.74 0.41 -16.50
N GLN A 62 6.23 1.64 -16.37
CA GLN A 62 6.78 2.18 -15.13
C GLN A 62 5.77 3.13 -14.47
N PHE A 63 5.77 3.17 -13.13
CA PHE A 63 4.85 4.00 -12.36
C PHE A 63 5.59 4.92 -11.40
N ASP A 64 5.11 6.14 -11.24
CA ASP A 64 5.63 7.04 -10.20
C ASP A 64 5.26 6.56 -8.80
N LEU A 65 4.04 6.02 -8.66
CA LEU A 65 3.55 5.43 -7.42
C LEU A 65 2.77 4.15 -7.71
N ILE A 66 3.09 3.09 -6.96
CA ILE A 66 2.22 1.92 -6.80
C ILE A 66 1.66 1.91 -5.37
N TYR A 67 0.36 1.70 -5.25
CA TYR A 67 -0.33 1.54 -3.97
C TYR A 67 -0.90 0.12 -3.84
N LEU A 68 -0.82 -0.43 -2.62
CA LEU A 68 -1.41 -1.73 -2.26
C LEU A 68 -2.05 -1.65 -0.87
N ASP A 69 -3.22 -2.26 -0.74
CA ASP A 69 -3.89 -2.60 0.52
C ASP A 69 -4.24 -4.11 0.50
N PRO A 70 -3.24 -4.98 0.75
CA PRO A 70 -3.44 -6.41 0.61
C PRO A 70 -4.41 -6.94 1.67
N ALA A 71 -5.40 -7.73 1.22
CA ALA A 71 -6.36 -8.35 2.10
C ALA A 71 -5.74 -9.53 2.86
N ARG A 72 -6.24 -9.80 4.07
CA ARG A 72 -5.85 -11.00 4.81
C ARG A 72 -6.52 -12.25 4.21
N ARG A 73 -5.74 -13.30 4.00
CA ARG A 73 -6.29 -14.64 3.69
C ARG A 73 -6.82 -15.26 4.98
N ASP A 74 -8.14 -15.32 5.15
CA ASP A 74 -8.79 -15.95 6.30
C ASP A 74 -8.69 -17.49 6.22
N LYS A 75 -7.51 -18.05 6.50
CA LYS A 75 -7.36 -19.50 6.54
C LYS A 75 -7.12 -20.08 7.93
N ASP A 76 -6.66 -19.29 8.89
CA ASP A 76 -6.42 -19.77 10.25
C ASP A 76 -6.50 -18.61 11.26
N HIS A 77 -7.17 -18.82 12.38
CA HIS A 77 -7.23 -17.90 13.53
C HIS A 77 -5.87 -17.75 14.24
N ARG A 78 -4.79 -17.55 13.50
CA ARG A 78 -3.44 -17.39 14.07
C ARG A 78 -3.31 -16.04 14.77
N LYS A 79 -2.66 -16.04 15.94
CA LYS A 79 -2.39 -14.82 16.73
C LYS A 79 -1.31 -13.92 16.14
N LYS A 80 -0.54 -14.37 15.12
CA LYS A 80 0.54 -13.60 14.50
C LYS A 80 0.12 -13.13 13.10
N PHE A 81 0.39 -11.85 12.81
CA PHE A 81 0.23 -11.25 11.50
C PHE A 81 1.52 -11.45 10.70
N LEU A 82 1.46 -12.28 9.64
CA LEU A 82 2.58 -12.50 8.73
C LEU A 82 2.25 -11.94 7.36
N LEU A 83 3.26 -11.41 6.66
CA LEU A 83 3.11 -10.93 5.28
C LEU A 83 2.73 -12.04 4.31
N SER A 84 3.13 -13.29 4.59
CA SER A 84 2.74 -14.48 3.83
C SER A 84 1.26 -14.83 3.91
N ASP A 85 0.55 -14.32 4.92
CA ASP A 85 -0.88 -14.53 5.10
C ASP A 85 -1.73 -13.49 4.34
N LEU A 86 -1.08 -12.56 3.66
CA LEU A 86 -1.72 -11.53 2.85
C LEU A 86 -1.99 -11.99 1.42
N SER A 87 -2.97 -11.39 0.78
CA SER A 87 -3.27 -11.53 -0.64
C SER A 87 -3.35 -10.14 -1.27
N PRO A 88 -2.39 -9.78 -2.15
CA PRO A 88 -1.23 -10.56 -2.58
C PRO A 88 -0.18 -10.78 -1.47
N ASN A 89 0.67 -11.82 -1.63
CA ASN A 89 1.83 -12.04 -0.78
C ASN A 89 2.95 -11.05 -1.15
N ILE A 90 3.16 -10.05 -0.30
CA ILE A 90 4.13 -8.97 -0.55
C ILE A 90 5.55 -9.52 -0.78
N LEU A 91 5.95 -10.57 -0.04
CA LEU A 91 7.29 -11.13 -0.13
C LEU A 91 7.60 -11.74 -1.51
N GLU A 92 6.58 -12.23 -2.20
CA GLU A 92 6.72 -12.82 -3.53
C GLU A 92 6.78 -11.76 -4.63
N ILE A 93 6.07 -10.64 -4.47
CA ILE A 93 5.94 -9.62 -5.52
C ILE A 93 6.83 -8.40 -5.32
N GLN A 94 7.49 -8.22 -4.16
CA GLN A 94 8.23 -6.99 -3.84
C GLN A 94 9.32 -6.62 -4.85
N ASP A 95 10.04 -7.60 -5.40
CA ASP A 95 11.11 -7.35 -6.39
C ASP A 95 10.52 -6.80 -7.70
N LYS A 96 9.38 -7.32 -8.14
CA LYS A 96 8.68 -6.80 -9.31
C LYS A 96 8.15 -5.39 -9.05
N LEU A 97 7.54 -5.13 -7.90
CA LEU A 97 7.07 -3.79 -7.52
C LEU A 97 8.20 -2.76 -7.55
N LEU A 98 9.34 -3.08 -6.94
CA LEU A 98 10.53 -2.22 -6.93
C LEU A 98 11.11 -2.00 -8.33
N SER A 99 10.98 -2.96 -9.23
CA SER A 99 11.50 -2.84 -10.61
C SER A 99 10.63 -1.96 -11.51
N ILE A 100 9.34 -1.77 -11.20
CA ILE A 100 8.39 -1.04 -12.06
C ILE A 100 7.85 0.24 -11.42
N SER A 101 8.35 0.66 -10.25
CA SER A 101 7.91 1.88 -9.58
C SER A 101 9.06 2.73 -9.06
N LYS A 102 8.85 4.06 -9.02
CA LYS A 102 9.73 4.97 -8.28
C LYS A 102 9.47 4.92 -6.78
N LYS A 103 8.22 4.68 -6.40
CA LYS A 103 7.78 4.52 -5.01
C LYS A 103 6.65 3.52 -4.93
N THR A 104 6.69 2.64 -3.93
CA THR A 104 5.56 1.77 -3.58
C THR A 104 5.07 2.12 -2.17
N MET A 105 3.75 2.25 -2.01
CA MET A 105 3.10 2.42 -0.71
C MET A 105 2.28 1.16 -0.42
N ILE A 106 2.47 0.59 0.77
CA ILE A 106 1.75 -0.61 1.21
C ILE A 106 1.08 -0.33 2.55
N LYS A 107 -0.25 -0.37 2.56
CA LYS A 107 -1.05 -0.24 3.78
C LYS A 107 -1.15 -1.60 4.48
N LEU A 108 -0.90 -1.64 5.78
CA LEU A 108 -0.86 -2.86 6.58
C LEU A 108 -1.64 -2.70 7.89
N SER A 109 -2.07 -3.82 8.44
CA SER A 109 -2.66 -3.89 9.77
C SER A 109 -1.70 -3.36 10.84
N PRO A 110 -2.21 -2.62 11.86
CA PRO A 110 -1.41 -2.14 12.98
C PRO A 110 -0.84 -3.25 13.88
N LEU A 111 -1.27 -4.50 13.70
CA LEU A 111 -0.86 -5.65 14.51
C LEU A 111 0.41 -6.34 14.00
N ILE A 112 0.99 -5.86 12.91
CA ILE A 112 2.23 -6.43 12.36
C ILE A 112 3.46 -5.97 13.16
N ASP A 113 4.42 -6.87 13.34
CA ASP A 113 5.67 -6.57 14.04
C ASP A 113 6.61 -5.73 13.16
N LEU A 114 7.05 -4.56 13.64
CA LEU A 114 7.92 -3.65 12.90
C LEU A 114 9.31 -4.23 12.64
N LYS A 115 9.88 -5.01 13.59
CA LYS A 115 11.18 -5.66 13.40
C LYS A 115 11.09 -6.74 12.32
N TYR A 116 9.97 -7.46 12.29
CA TYR A 116 9.70 -8.41 11.21
C TYR A 116 9.63 -7.71 9.85
N LEU A 117 8.92 -6.59 9.75
CA LEU A 117 8.87 -5.81 8.51
C LEU A 117 10.26 -5.41 8.03
N GLN A 118 11.09 -4.85 8.92
CA GLN A 118 12.46 -4.42 8.61
C GLN A 118 13.35 -5.57 8.11
N SER A 119 13.12 -6.78 8.61
CA SER A 119 13.92 -7.95 8.20
C SER A 119 13.42 -8.63 6.92
N ALA A 120 12.12 -8.52 6.62
CA ALA A 120 11.48 -9.29 5.55
C ALA A 120 11.23 -8.48 4.26
N VAL A 121 11.05 -7.15 4.38
CA VAL A 121 10.72 -6.27 3.26
C VAL A 121 11.94 -5.48 2.82
N LYS A 122 12.19 -5.45 1.51
CA LYS A 122 13.32 -4.74 0.88
C LYS A 122 13.03 -3.27 0.67
N SER A 123 14.08 -2.45 0.72
CA SER A 123 14.05 -1.03 0.31
C SER A 123 13.01 -0.18 1.06
N ILE A 124 12.74 -0.50 2.32
CA ILE A 124 11.90 0.35 3.17
C ILE A 124 12.64 1.65 3.43
N ASN A 125 12.08 2.77 2.95
CA ASN A 125 12.58 4.11 3.21
C ASN A 125 11.91 4.73 4.43
N GLU A 126 10.61 4.48 4.60
CA GLU A 126 9.84 5.02 5.74
C GLU A 126 8.74 4.04 6.16
N ILE A 127 8.50 3.96 7.47
CA ILE A 127 7.34 3.31 8.08
C ILE A 127 6.51 4.41 8.74
N GLU A 128 5.31 4.66 8.24
CA GLU A 128 4.35 5.54 8.90
C GLU A 128 3.39 4.74 9.77
N ILE A 129 3.28 5.12 11.05
CA ILE A 129 2.31 4.58 12.00
C ILE A 129 1.21 5.62 12.15
N ILE A 130 0.00 5.30 11.69
CA ILE A 130 -1.12 6.22 11.67
C ILE A 130 -2.11 5.85 12.78
N ALA A 131 -2.32 6.80 13.69
CA ALA A 131 -3.30 6.72 14.76
C ALA A 131 -4.40 7.77 14.57
N VAL A 132 -5.57 7.48 15.11
CA VAL A 132 -6.68 8.43 15.22
C VAL A 132 -7.11 8.44 16.67
N LYS A 133 -7.05 9.62 17.32
CA LYS A 133 -7.41 9.78 18.74
C LYS A 133 -6.69 8.76 19.66
N ASN A 134 -5.36 8.63 19.50
CA ASN A 134 -4.50 7.73 20.25
C ASN A 134 -4.71 6.21 20.00
N GLU A 135 -5.47 5.84 18.96
CA GLU A 135 -5.62 4.44 18.57
C GLU A 135 -4.96 4.21 17.22
N VAL A 136 -3.95 3.34 17.16
CA VAL A 136 -3.26 3.01 15.91
C VAL A 136 -4.23 2.28 14.98
N LYS A 137 -4.41 2.80 13.78
CA LYS A 137 -5.35 2.28 12.78
C LYS A 137 -4.66 1.50 11.68
N GLU A 138 -3.49 1.98 11.23
CA GLU A 138 -2.77 1.36 10.12
C GLU A 138 -1.28 1.69 10.17
N ILE A 139 -0.52 0.89 9.44
CA ILE A 139 0.89 1.12 9.14
C ILE A 139 1.01 1.26 7.64
N VAL A 140 1.74 2.26 7.17
CA VAL A 140 2.03 2.45 5.75
C VAL A 140 3.53 2.33 5.53
N LEU A 141 3.93 1.36 4.70
CA LEU A 141 5.32 1.22 4.24
C LEU A 141 5.54 2.05 2.99
N HIS A 142 6.64 2.77 2.95
CA HIS A 142 7.13 3.45 1.75
C HIS A 142 8.40 2.76 1.27
N LEU A 143 8.34 2.10 0.14
CA LEU A 143 9.47 1.45 -0.50
C LEU A 143 9.99 2.36 -1.61
N ILE A 144 11.30 2.57 -1.65
CA ILE A 144 11.99 3.35 -2.70
C ILE A 144 13.14 2.49 -3.23
N PRO A 145 13.13 2.12 -4.52
CA PRO A 145 14.21 1.34 -5.12
C PRO A 145 15.57 2.03 -4.96
N ASN A 146 16.61 1.25 -4.67
CA ASN A 146 18.00 1.72 -4.58
C ASN A 146 18.21 2.90 -3.61
N THR A 147 17.41 3.01 -2.58
CA THR A 147 17.59 4.05 -1.55
C THR A 147 18.81 3.70 -0.68
N GLU A 148 19.68 4.70 -0.47
CA GLU A 148 20.77 4.67 0.52
C GLU A 148 20.35 5.37 1.83
N ASN A 149 19.11 5.88 1.88
CA ASN A 149 18.61 6.58 3.05
C ASN A 149 18.42 5.63 4.22
N LYS A 150 18.72 6.13 5.41
CA LYS A 150 18.38 5.42 6.65
C LYS A 150 16.86 5.28 6.78
N LEU A 151 16.44 4.14 7.30
CA LEU A 151 15.03 3.92 7.61
C LEU A 151 14.53 5.00 8.57
N LYS A 152 13.41 5.62 8.20
CA LYS A 152 12.69 6.57 9.02
C LYS A 152 11.40 5.93 9.55
N ILE A 153 11.10 6.10 10.83
CA ILE A 153 9.81 5.75 11.42
C ILE A 153 9.12 7.05 11.80
N THR A 154 7.89 7.23 11.32
CA THR A 154 7.08 8.43 11.58
C THR A 154 5.77 8.01 12.23
N THR A 155 5.37 8.69 13.29
CA THR A 155 4.05 8.53 13.90
C THR A 155 3.20 9.76 13.60
N LYS A 156 1.96 9.53 13.15
CA LYS A 156 0.96 10.58 12.90
C LYS A 156 -0.28 10.26 13.72
N ASN A 157 -0.68 11.18 14.59
CA ASN A 157 -1.87 11.03 15.42
C ASN A 157 -2.94 12.03 14.99
N LEU A 158 -3.89 11.57 14.20
CA LEU A 158 -4.93 12.40 13.61
C LEU A 158 -6.03 12.70 14.65
N SER A 159 -6.68 13.88 14.49
CA SER A 159 -7.76 14.33 15.36
C SER A 159 -7.36 14.49 16.84
N THR A 160 -6.10 14.88 17.07
CA THR A 160 -5.55 15.25 18.38
C THR A 160 -4.63 16.46 18.22
N GLU A 161 -4.24 17.08 19.34
CA GLU A 161 -3.24 18.16 19.40
C GLU A 161 -1.80 17.60 19.57
N GLU A 162 -1.65 16.29 19.68
CA GLU A 162 -0.35 15.64 19.85
C GLU A 162 0.53 15.82 18.62
N PRO A 163 1.80 16.18 18.77
CA PRO A 163 2.70 16.40 17.64
C PRO A 163 3.03 15.08 16.94
N ASN A 164 3.28 15.17 15.64
CA ASN A 164 3.89 14.06 14.90
C ASN A 164 5.32 13.86 15.39
N PHE A 165 5.75 12.61 15.46
CA PHE A 165 7.09 12.22 15.90
C PHE A 165 7.79 11.39 14.82
N SER A 166 9.10 11.58 14.64
CA SER A 166 9.91 10.81 13.70
C SER A 166 11.26 10.47 14.31
N PHE A 167 11.76 9.27 14.04
CA PHE A 167 13.07 8.80 14.46
C PHE A 167 13.65 7.77 13.50
N SER A 168 14.96 7.53 13.59
CA SER A 168 15.63 6.41 12.92
C SER A 168 15.94 5.33 13.94
N PRO A 169 15.75 4.03 13.63
CA PRO A 169 15.99 2.93 14.57
C PRO A 169 17.43 2.83 15.11
N GLU A 170 18.38 3.53 14.46
CA GLU A 170 19.79 3.57 14.88
C GLU A 170 20.08 4.66 15.94
N GLU A 171 19.07 5.43 16.33
CA GLU A 171 19.17 6.54 17.30
C GLU A 171 18.65 6.15 18.68
N GLU A 172 18.45 4.85 18.94
CA GLU A 172 18.10 4.31 20.26
C GLU A 172 19.32 4.07 21.15
#